data_449f2ba5a68f83acb153ecc31724deea
#
_entry.id   449f2ba5a68f83acb153ecc31724deea
#
_cell.length_a   1.000
_cell.length_b   1.000
_cell.length_c   1.000
_cell.angle_alpha   90.00
_cell.angle_beta   90.00
_cell.angle_gamma   90.00
#
_symmetry.space_group_name_H-M   'P 1'
#
loop_
_entity.id
_entity.type
_entity.pdbx_description
1 polymer ?
#
loop_
_entity_poly.entity_id
_entity_poly.type
_entity_poly.pdbx_seq_one_letter_code
_entity_poly.pdbx_strand_id
1 'polypeptide(L)'
;MSKLTLDSVKWREFKLIDIFEIKDGYYNKKPPINENTKNNIPFLGATKYENGITAFYDFETIKKWDKVGKINTQNYEARLYKGNCLAVTNNGSVGNIYYQEQTFTCSHDVTPLYLKARKLNKYIAHFLATMLKKTAESFEYAKKWRPERMRSSKFMLPIDSNSNPNWKFMEAYIKQEIKEQSQKVINYYENKLIKLGYELLDLEVEWREFKVKDLFKVKPVKGKSITHYKEGKIPYITTSSVDNGLNNFIDAEDNISLKKCISIDPIGGKSFFHEYDFVGRGGAGSAINLLYNNALDKYSGLFICKMLESSSFSKASYGVQLNGNRLKNLKLLLPVDKNGEPHWDYMSQFMKKLEKENIEKTLNYIYIYIIAKKLENKYLLANTLWKEFFIEDICEIKSGKDIYERDRIEGQTPYVTATANNNGIGYFISNTNATLQEKCISVNRNGSVGYSFYHSYPALFGNDTRKLIPKYEDPHVAKFISFMISSQKEKYGYGYKMGTARLKRQKILLPINEDESINYEFMKKYIIIQEIISIYSILDYYKQN
;
A
#
# COMPACT_ATOMS: atom_id res chain seq x y z
N MET A 1 -2.19 19.53 -18.59
CA MET A 1 -1.58 20.56 -17.74
C MET A 1 -0.23 20.06 -17.28
N SER A 2 0.82 20.91 -17.34
CA SER A 2 2.15 20.56 -16.81
C SER A 2 2.07 20.29 -15.30
N LYS A 3 2.87 19.33 -14.81
CA LYS A 3 2.96 19.00 -13.40
C LYS A 3 3.43 20.22 -12.59
N LEU A 4 2.71 20.55 -11.51
CA LEU A 4 3.14 21.59 -10.57
C LEU A 4 4.33 21.06 -9.76
N THR A 5 5.38 21.87 -9.63
CA THR A 5 6.56 21.56 -8.83
C THR A 5 6.85 22.68 -7.84
N LEU A 6 7.48 22.39 -6.73
CA LEU A 6 7.82 23.38 -5.72
C LEU A 6 8.84 24.42 -6.25
N ASP A 7 9.65 24.03 -7.25
CA ASP A 7 10.64 24.92 -7.90
C ASP A 7 10.01 25.89 -8.92
N SER A 8 8.75 25.65 -9.29
CA SER A 8 8.04 26.50 -10.27
C SER A 8 7.52 27.81 -9.71
N VAL A 9 7.70 28.06 -8.41
CA VAL A 9 7.18 29.25 -7.71
C VAL A 9 8.26 29.93 -6.88
N LYS A 10 8.09 31.23 -6.67
CA LYS A 10 8.95 32.00 -5.76
C LYS A 10 8.47 31.79 -4.32
N TRP A 11 9.41 31.84 -3.38
CA TRP A 11 9.18 31.62 -1.96
C TRP A 11 9.58 32.85 -1.15
N ARG A 12 8.85 33.10 -0.06
CA ARG A 12 9.16 34.18 0.91
C ARG A 12 8.92 33.70 2.33
N GLU A 13 9.68 34.23 3.26
CA GLU A 13 9.53 34.01 4.70
C GLU A 13 8.40 34.87 5.28
N PHE A 14 7.54 34.27 6.10
CA PHE A 14 6.45 34.93 6.82
C PHE A 14 6.52 34.60 8.31
N LYS A 15 6.17 35.55 9.20
CA LYS A 15 5.96 35.23 10.61
C LYS A 15 4.63 34.52 10.80
N LEU A 16 4.57 33.58 11.76
CA LEU A 16 3.33 32.87 12.03
C LEU A 16 2.21 33.82 12.43
N ILE A 17 2.51 34.85 13.23
CA ILE A 17 1.51 35.84 13.67
C ILE A 17 0.89 36.63 12.51
N ASP A 18 1.58 36.78 11.38
CA ASP A 18 1.05 37.49 10.22
C ASP A 18 0.01 36.63 9.46
N ILE A 19 0.18 35.33 9.53
CA ILE A 19 -0.63 34.35 8.80
C ILE A 19 -1.76 33.78 9.66
N PHE A 20 -1.52 33.56 10.95
CA PHE A 20 -2.45 32.89 11.85
C PHE A 20 -2.88 33.75 13.04
N GLU A 21 -4.13 33.62 13.45
CA GLU A 21 -4.60 33.89 14.80
C GLU A 21 -4.17 32.69 15.68
N ILE A 22 -3.38 32.95 16.71
CA ILE A 22 -2.80 31.93 17.60
C ILE A 22 -3.58 31.93 18.90
N LYS A 23 -4.25 30.82 19.23
CA LYS A 23 -5.06 30.67 20.46
C LYS A 23 -4.39 29.73 21.45
N ASP A 24 -4.54 30.02 22.73
CA ASP A 24 -4.07 29.15 23.79
C ASP A 24 -5.03 27.98 23.97
N GLY A 25 -4.50 26.79 24.27
CA GLY A 25 -5.31 25.63 24.67
C GLY A 25 -5.85 25.80 26.10
N TYR A 26 -6.93 25.10 26.42
CA TYR A 26 -7.71 25.42 27.62
C TYR A 26 -7.38 24.53 28.83
N TYR A 27 -7.44 23.20 28.70
CA TYR A 27 -7.45 22.31 29.85
C TYR A 27 -6.05 22.00 30.41
N ASN A 28 -5.86 22.25 31.70
CA ASN A 28 -4.71 21.75 32.49
C ASN A 28 -4.96 20.31 32.96
N LYS A 29 -6.23 19.96 33.22
CA LYS A 29 -6.67 18.65 33.65
C LYS A 29 -7.85 18.20 32.80
N LYS A 30 -7.80 16.98 32.27
CA LYS A 30 -8.89 16.41 31.48
C LYS A 30 -10.17 16.30 32.33
N PRO A 31 -11.35 16.62 31.77
CA PRO A 31 -12.62 16.27 32.40
C PRO A 31 -12.76 14.76 32.59
N PRO A 32 -13.58 14.29 33.54
CA PRO A 32 -13.91 12.87 33.65
C PRO A 32 -14.70 12.40 32.43
N ILE A 33 -14.47 11.16 31.97
CA ILE A 33 -15.23 10.56 30.89
C ILE A 33 -16.57 10.06 31.45
N ASN A 34 -17.66 10.36 30.76
CA ASN A 34 -18.99 9.85 31.07
C ASN A 34 -19.33 8.74 30.06
N GLU A 35 -19.30 7.49 30.51
CA GLU A 35 -19.55 6.31 29.67
C GLU A 35 -21.03 6.15 29.25
N ASN A 36 -21.93 6.82 29.94
CA ASN A 36 -23.38 6.72 29.71
C ASN A 36 -23.92 7.71 28.67
N THR A 37 -23.04 8.52 28.04
CA THR A 37 -23.43 9.53 27.05
C THR A 37 -22.74 9.32 25.72
N LYS A 38 -23.35 9.85 24.64
CA LYS A 38 -22.73 9.84 23.32
C LYS A 38 -21.61 10.89 23.27
N ASN A 39 -20.39 10.46 23.51
CA ASN A 39 -19.20 11.30 23.45
C ASN A 39 -18.79 11.52 21.98
N ASN A 40 -18.92 12.73 21.46
CA ASN A 40 -18.65 13.05 20.05
C ASN A 40 -17.73 14.28 19.85
N ILE A 41 -17.34 14.99 20.90
CA ILE A 41 -16.43 16.13 20.83
C ILE A 41 -15.02 15.63 21.10
N PRO A 42 -14.09 15.67 20.11
CA PRO A 42 -12.73 15.22 20.31
C PRO A 42 -11.97 16.14 21.27
N PHE A 43 -11.19 15.54 22.16
CA PHE A 43 -10.24 16.21 23.05
C PHE A 43 -8.82 15.99 22.53
N LEU A 44 -8.15 17.08 22.18
CA LEU A 44 -6.79 17.04 21.69
C LEU A 44 -5.77 17.16 22.83
N GLY A 45 -4.80 16.27 22.82
CA GLY A 45 -3.65 16.28 23.73
C GLY A 45 -2.32 16.31 22.99
N ALA A 46 -1.23 16.43 23.73
CA ALA A 46 0.12 16.45 23.16
C ALA A 46 0.62 15.05 22.81
N THR A 47 0.00 14.43 21.82
CA THR A 47 0.34 13.11 21.28
C THR A 47 0.74 13.19 19.81
N LYS A 48 1.53 12.22 19.33
CA LYS A 48 1.88 12.05 17.90
C LYS A 48 0.94 11.09 17.15
N TYR A 49 -0.09 10.58 17.81
CA TYR A 49 -0.99 9.57 17.27
C TYR A 49 -2.40 10.12 17.13
N GLU A 50 -3.27 9.40 16.42
CA GLU A 50 -4.73 9.60 16.32
C GLU A 50 -5.14 11.05 16.02
N ASN A 51 -4.41 11.74 15.12
CA ASN A 51 -4.65 13.14 14.78
C ASN A 51 -4.71 14.09 16.00
N GLY A 52 -3.96 13.75 17.05
CA GLY A 52 -3.92 14.48 18.31
C GLY A 52 -5.06 14.15 19.27
N ILE A 53 -6.01 13.29 18.91
CA ILE A 53 -7.17 12.95 19.74
C ILE A 53 -6.75 11.97 20.83
N THR A 54 -7.07 12.31 22.08
CA THR A 54 -6.75 11.48 23.25
C THR A 54 -7.98 11.07 24.06
N ALA A 55 -9.15 11.61 23.75
CA ALA A 55 -10.44 11.26 24.33
C ALA A 55 -11.59 11.87 23.52
N PHE A 56 -12.81 11.46 23.81
CA PHE A 56 -14.04 12.10 23.33
C PHE A 56 -14.92 12.45 24.52
N TYR A 57 -15.61 13.58 24.42
CA TYR A 57 -16.52 14.06 25.46
C TYR A 57 -17.89 14.43 24.90
N ASP A 58 -18.90 14.38 25.74
CA ASP A 58 -20.19 15.02 25.48
C ASP A 58 -20.15 16.52 25.81
N PHE A 59 -21.11 17.26 25.28
CA PHE A 59 -21.18 18.71 25.47
C PHE A 59 -21.43 19.11 26.93
N GLU A 60 -22.27 18.37 27.68
CA GLU A 60 -22.61 18.69 29.07
C GLU A 60 -21.39 18.50 29.97
N THR A 61 -20.55 17.51 29.71
CA THR A 61 -19.29 17.33 30.45
C THR A 61 -18.36 18.54 30.22
N ILE A 62 -18.18 18.99 28.98
CA ILE A 62 -17.35 20.18 28.67
C ILE A 62 -17.94 21.43 29.31
N LYS A 63 -19.25 21.60 29.28
CA LYS A 63 -19.95 22.72 29.91
C LYS A 63 -19.80 22.73 31.43
N LYS A 64 -19.77 21.55 32.08
CA LYS A 64 -19.71 21.40 33.53
C LYS A 64 -18.31 21.61 34.11
N TRP A 65 -17.25 21.13 33.46
CA TRP A 65 -15.91 21.06 34.04
C TRP A 65 -14.99 22.17 33.50
N ASP A 66 -14.32 22.89 34.40
CA ASP A 66 -13.34 23.93 34.02
C ASP A 66 -11.93 23.36 33.76
N LYS A 67 -10.98 24.27 33.49
CA LYS A 67 -9.60 23.92 33.14
C LYS A 67 -8.80 23.20 34.22
N VAL A 68 -9.22 23.29 35.48
CA VAL A 68 -8.53 22.67 36.63
C VAL A 68 -9.30 21.48 37.21
N GLY A 69 -10.42 21.11 36.61
CA GLY A 69 -11.22 19.97 37.00
C GLY A 69 -12.21 20.28 38.13
N LYS A 70 -12.69 21.53 38.21
CA LYS A 70 -13.75 21.97 39.10
C LYS A 70 -15.08 22.15 38.32
N ILE A 71 -16.19 22.01 39.01
CA ILE A 71 -17.52 22.31 38.45
C ILE A 71 -17.62 23.83 38.30
N ASN A 72 -17.81 24.30 37.09
CA ASN A 72 -17.98 25.69 36.74
C ASN A 72 -18.62 25.79 35.36
N THR A 73 -19.83 26.29 35.26
CA THR A 73 -20.60 26.45 34.02
C THR A 73 -20.46 27.81 33.35
N GLN A 74 -19.68 28.73 33.92
CA GLN A 74 -19.44 30.04 33.31
C GLN A 74 -18.42 29.93 32.19
N ASN A 75 -18.58 30.76 31.16
CA ASN A 75 -17.64 30.90 30.04
C ASN A 75 -17.24 29.56 29.39
N TYR A 76 -18.18 28.63 29.28
CA TYR A 76 -17.92 27.31 28.69
C TYR A 76 -17.57 27.39 27.20
N GLU A 77 -18.00 28.44 26.50
CA GLU A 77 -17.68 28.66 25.08
C GLU A 77 -16.17 28.77 24.84
N ALA A 78 -15.41 29.29 25.82
CA ALA A 78 -13.95 29.37 25.76
C ALA A 78 -13.26 28.00 25.78
N ARG A 79 -13.99 26.93 26.07
CA ARG A 79 -13.49 25.53 26.12
C ARG A 79 -13.62 24.81 24.78
N LEU A 80 -14.38 25.40 23.84
CA LEU A 80 -14.66 24.86 22.53
C LEU A 80 -13.95 25.66 21.45
N TYR A 81 -13.31 24.95 20.56
CA TYR A 81 -12.59 25.52 19.42
C TYR A 81 -13.33 25.14 18.14
N LYS A 82 -13.58 26.11 17.28
CA LYS A 82 -14.20 25.88 15.97
C LYS A 82 -13.25 25.04 15.11
N GLY A 83 -13.81 24.20 14.26
CA GLY A 83 -13.05 23.47 13.26
C GLY A 83 -12.40 24.37 12.20
N ASN A 84 -11.82 23.75 11.18
CA ASN A 84 -11.08 24.38 10.10
C ASN A 84 -9.85 25.19 10.59
N CYS A 85 -9.07 24.58 11.48
CA CYS A 85 -7.82 25.13 11.97
C CYS A 85 -6.72 24.06 12.05
N LEU A 86 -5.47 24.50 12.26
CA LEU A 86 -4.36 23.61 12.63
C LEU A 86 -4.24 23.57 14.15
N ALA A 87 -4.12 22.39 14.72
CA ALA A 87 -3.80 22.17 16.12
C ALA A 87 -2.33 21.74 16.25
N VAL A 88 -1.53 22.51 16.98
CA VAL A 88 -0.09 22.29 17.12
C VAL A 88 0.23 21.87 18.55
N THR A 89 0.92 20.75 18.72
CA THR A 89 1.40 20.34 20.04
C THR A 89 2.60 21.23 20.45
N ASN A 90 2.46 21.96 21.55
CA ASN A 90 3.41 22.96 22.02
C ASN A 90 4.30 22.46 23.16
N ASN A 91 3.96 21.29 23.74
CA ASN A 91 4.65 20.62 24.84
C ASN A 91 4.50 19.09 24.69
N GLY A 92 5.21 18.28 25.48
CA GLY A 92 5.22 16.82 25.35
C GLY A 92 5.80 16.40 24.00
N SER A 93 5.00 15.82 23.11
CA SER A 93 5.41 15.55 21.73
C SER A 93 5.34 16.84 20.90
N VAL A 94 6.33 17.73 21.06
CA VAL A 94 6.35 19.07 20.44
C VAL A 94 6.36 18.99 18.91
N GLY A 95 5.64 19.91 18.25
CA GLY A 95 5.72 20.12 16.80
C GLY A 95 4.91 19.15 15.95
N ASN A 96 4.00 18.37 16.52
CA ASN A 96 3.00 17.68 15.72
C ASN A 96 1.88 18.66 15.36
N ILE A 97 1.43 18.60 14.11
CA ILE A 97 0.48 19.56 13.54
C ILE A 97 -0.64 18.79 12.85
N TYR A 98 -1.86 19.06 13.27
CA TYR A 98 -3.04 18.33 12.83
C TYR A 98 -4.12 19.28 12.31
N TYR A 99 -4.71 18.97 11.17
CA TYR A 99 -5.91 19.66 10.70
C TYR A 99 -7.13 19.15 11.46
N GLN A 100 -7.86 20.08 12.06
CA GLN A 100 -9.12 19.80 12.72
C GLN A 100 -10.25 20.40 11.91
N GLU A 101 -11.07 19.54 11.32
CA GLU A 101 -12.20 19.97 10.49
C GLU A 101 -13.42 20.33 11.33
N GLN A 102 -13.63 19.61 12.42
CA GLN A 102 -14.79 19.72 13.30
C GLN A 102 -14.46 20.50 14.57
N THR A 103 -15.52 20.89 15.30
CA THR A 103 -15.39 21.47 16.63
C THR A 103 -14.73 20.49 17.59
N PHE A 104 -13.82 20.97 18.41
CA PHE A 104 -13.03 20.17 19.35
C PHE A 104 -12.78 20.95 20.65
N THR A 105 -12.19 20.27 21.60
CA THR A 105 -11.60 20.86 22.80
C THR A 105 -10.17 20.38 22.98
N CYS A 106 -9.33 21.06 23.76
CA CYS A 106 -7.93 20.65 23.89
C CYS A 106 -7.29 21.00 25.24
N SER A 107 -6.18 20.30 25.53
CA SER A 107 -5.29 20.65 26.64
C SER A 107 -4.51 21.94 26.36
N HIS A 108 -3.99 22.57 27.39
CA HIS A 108 -3.08 23.73 27.29
C HIS A 108 -1.76 23.42 26.54
N ASP A 109 -1.46 22.15 26.30
CA ASP A 109 -0.29 21.70 25.55
C ASP A 109 -0.54 21.64 24.02
N VAL A 110 -1.71 22.08 23.58
CA VAL A 110 -2.10 22.20 22.17
C VAL A 110 -2.44 23.67 21.87
N THR A 111 -1.93 24.19 20.77
CA THR A 111 -2.15 25.56 20.31
C THR A 111 -2.95 25.55 19.01
N PRO A 112 -4.22 25.97 19.00
CA PRO A 112 -5.00 26.15 17.78
C PRO A 112 -4.52 27.35 16.96
N LEU A 113 -4.32 27.15 15.64
CA LEU A 113 -3.92 28.18 14.66
C LEU A 113 -5.03 28.36 13.63
N TYR A 114 -5.66 29.53 13.61
CA TYR A 114 -6.69 29.90 12.63
C TYR A 114 -6.11 30.77 11.52
N LEU A 115 -6.33 30.40 10.28
CA LEU A 115 -5.85 31.18 9.14
C LEU A 115 -6.60 32.52 9.06
N LYS A 116 -5.88 33.65 9.03
CA LYS A 116 -6.49 34.99 9.02
C LYS A 116 -7.14 35.35 7.70
N ALA A 117 -6.48 35.02 6.59
CA ALA A 117 -6.86 35.48 5.27
C ALA A 117 -8.12 34.84 4.69
N ARG A 118 -8.45 33.61 5.15
CA ARG A 118 -9.54 32.81 4.60
C ARG A 118 -9.87 31.64 5.52
N LYS A 119 -11.02 30.99 5.29
CA LYS A 119 -11.33 29.72 5.92
C LYS A 119 -10.33 28.65 5.45
N LEU A 120 -9.73 27.95 6.39
CA LEU A 120 -8.78 26.86 6.09
C LEU A 120 -9.54 25.63 5.57
N ASN A 121 -9.07 25.07 4.45
CA ASN A 121 -9.52 23.78 3.94
C ASN A 121 -8.44 22.71 4.10
N LYS A 122 -8.80 21.44 3.95
CA LYS A 122 -7.90 20.31 4.13
C LYS A 122 -6.62 20.39 3.28
N TYR A 123 -6.71 20.87 2.05
CA TYR A 123 -5.56 20.90 1.13
C TYR A 123 -4.52 21.94 1.56
N ILE A 124 -4.96 23.17 1.82
CA ILE A 124 -4.08 24.23 2.34
C ILE A 124 -3.56 23.83 3.72
N ALA A 125 -4.38 23.19 4.55
CA ALA A 125 -3.96 22.68 5.87
C ALA A 125 -2.79 21.72 5.78
N HIS A 126 -2.84 20.75 4.88
CA HIS A 126 -1.74 19.79 4.68
C HIS A 126 -0.46 20.48 4.20
N PHE A 127 -0.57 21.42 3.28
CA PHE A 127 0.60 22.20 2.84
C PHE A 127 1.22 22.98 4.00
N LEU A 128 0.42 23.75 4.72
CA LEU A 128 0.88 24.56 5.86
C LEU A 128 1.44 23.69 6.99
N ALA A 129 0.80 22.57 7.32
CA ALA A 129 1.29 21.62 8.34
C ALA A 129 2.69 21.11 7.99
N THR A 130 2.93 20.76 6.72
CA THR A 130 4.26 20.30 6.25
C THR A 130 5.32 21.41 6.40
N MET A 131 4.98 22.64 6.02
CA MET A 131 5.91 23.78 6.14
C MET A 131 6.20 24.14 7.59
N LEU A 132 5.18 24.15 8.44
CA LEU A 132 5.32 24.40 9.88
C LEU A 132 6.11 23.29 10.59
N LYS A 133 6.00 22.05 10.14
CA LYS A 133 6.77 20.93 10.71
C LYS A 133 8.27 21.14 10.59
N LYS A 134 8.75 21.65 9.45
CA LYS A 134 10.17 22.05 9.29
C LYS A 134 10.60 23.12 10.31
N THR A 135 9.74 24.09 10.57
CA THR A 135 10.01 25.09 11.62
C THR A 135 10.01 24.46 13.01
N ALA A 136 9.11 23.52 13.25
CA ALA A 136 8.96 22.82 14.53
C ALA A 136 10.18 21.95 14.90
N GLU A 137 10.96 21.47 13.92
CA GLU A 137 12.19 20.70 14.12
C GLU A 137 13.24 21.44 14.98
N SER A 138 13.16 22.79 15.05
CA SER A 138 14.01 23.61 15.91
C SER A 138 13.59 23.58 17.39
N PHE A 139 12.50 22.90 17.74
CA PHE A 139 11.92 22.84 19.05
C PHE A 139 11.78 21.39 19.53
N GLU A 140 11.98 21.19 20.81
CA GLU A 140 11.94 19.88 21.48
C GLU A 140 11.41 20.04 22.91
N TYR A 141 11.42 18.97 23.70
CA TYR A 141 10.93 19.00 25.08
C TYR A 141 11.62 20.06 25.93
N ALA A 142 12.94 20.25 25.80
CA ALA A 142 13.71 21.26 26.52
C ALA A 142 13.46 22.69 25.97
N LYS A 143 13.11 22.83 24.69
CA LYS A 143 12.82 24.10 24.01
C LYS A 143 11.41 24.11 23.44
N LYS A 144 10.42 24.14 24.33
CA LYS A 144 8.98 24.08 23.96
C LYS A 144 8.58 25.16 22.95
N TRP A 145 7.72 24.80 22.00
CA TRP A 145 7.18 25.72 21.01
C TRP A 145 5.87 26.36 21.50
N ARG A 146 5.95 27.12 22.60
CA ARG A 146 4.81 27.82 23.22
C ARG A 146 4.30 28.97 22.33
N PRO A 147 3.03 29.44 22.51
CA PRO A 147 2.42 30.51 21.73
C PRO A 147 3.29 31.77 21.58
N GLU A 148 4.02 32.19 22.61
CA GLU A 148 4.92 33.35 22.57
C GLU A 148 6.04 33.16 21.54
N ARG A 149 6.63 31.97 21.49
CA ARG A 149 7.68 31.62 20.52
C ARG A 149 7.08 31.41 19.13
N MET A 150 5.87 30.86 19.03
CA MET A 150 5.17 30.71 17.75
C MET A 150 4.96 32.06 17.07
N ARG A 151 4.58 33.11 17.82
CA ARG A 151 4.37 34.45 17.24
C ARG A 151 5.59 35.00 16.51
N SER A 152 6.79 34.77 17.04
CA SER A 152 8.06 35.20 16.42
C SER A 152 8.64 34.21 15.42
N SER A 153 8.16 32.97 15.39
CA SER A 153 8.63 31.94 14.46
C SER A 153 8.29 32.30 13.02
N LYS A 154 9.17 31.93 12.10
CA LYS A 154 9.05 32.20 10.68
C LYS A 154 9.02 30.89 9.90
N PHE A 155 8.37 30.91 8.75
CA PHE A 155 8.30 29.78 7.83
C PHE A 155 8.15 30.25 6.37
N MET A 156 8.56 29.42 5.45
CA MET A 156 8.56 29.71 4.04
C MET A 156 7.19 29.39 3.42
N LEU A 157 6.67 30.30 2.59
CA LEU A 157 5.48 30.04 1.75
C LEU A 157 5.73 30.45 0.30
N PRO A 158 5.11 29.76 -0.66
CA PRO A 158 5.11 30.20 -2.05
C PRO A 158 4.30 31.50 -2.17
N ILE A 159 4.77 32.41 -3.02
CA ILE A 159 4.14 33.71 -3.23
C ILE A 159 3.56 33.84 -4.63
N ASP A 160 2.51 34.67 -4.74
CA ASP A 160 1.94 35.11 -5.99
C ASP A 160 2.69 36.33 -6.58
N SER A 161 2.21 36.89 -7.70
CA SER A 161 2.79 38.07 -8.36
C SER A 161 2.83 39.31 -7.46
N ASN A 162 1.96 39.38 -6.46
CA ASN A 162 1.85 40.51 -5.52
C ASN A 162 2.65 40.28 -4.22
N SER A 163 3.50 39.19 -4.20
CA SER A 163 4.25 38.77 -3.03
C SER A 163 3.40 38.36 -1.83
N ASN A 164 2.12 38.03 -2.02
CA ASN A 164 1.26 37.43 -1.00
C ASN A 164 1.35 35.90 -1.04
N PRO A 165 0.94 35.19 0.04
CA PRO A 165 0.89 33.72 0.03
C PRO A 165 0.04 33.20 -1.12
N ASN A 166 0.60 32.34 -1.96
CA ASN A 166 -0.08 31.78 -3.14
C ASN A 166 -0.98 30.59 -2.75
N TRP A 167 -2.14 30.92 -2.17
CA TRP A 167 -3.12 29.93 -1.71
C TRP A 167 -3.63 28.99 -2.81
N LYS A 168 -3.76 29.53 -4.04
CA LYS A 168 -4.20 28.74 -5.21
C LYS A 168 -3.18 27.66 -5.56
N PHE A 169 -1.91 28.03 -5.56
CA PHE A 169 -0.83 27.07 -5.81
C PHE A 169 -0.79 25.99 -4.73
N MET A 170 -0.81 26.36 -3.44
CA MET A 170 -0.77 25.42 -2.32
C MET A 170 -1.90 24.40 -2.39
N GLU A 171 -3.12 24.85 -2.67
CA GLU A 171 -4.29 23.99 -2.81
C GLU A 171 -4.17 23.06 -4.03
N ALA A 172 -3.80 23.59 -5.19
CA ALA A 172 -3.66 22.80 -6.42
C ALA A 172 -2.52 21.79 -6.31
N TYR A 173 -1.40 22.15 -5.70
CA TYR A 173 -0.26 21.27 -5.47
C TYR A 173 -0.64 20.06 -4.61
N ILE A 174 -1.31 20.29 -3.47
CA ILE A 174 -1.75 19.19 -2.59
C ILE A 174 -2.80 18.32 -3.26
N LYS A 175 -3.74 18.90 -4.04
CA LYS A 175 -4.70 18.11 -4.82
C LYS A 175 -3.99 17.20 -5.83
N GLN A 176 -2.96 17.70 -6.49
CA GLN A 176 -2.13 16.90 -7.40
C GLN A 176 -1.41 15.77 -6.66
N GLU A 177 -0.74 16.08 -5.54
CA GLU A 177 -0.02 15.09 -4.73
C GLU A 177 -0.96 13.99 -4.20
N ILE A 178 -2.13 14.37 -3.67
CA ILE A 178 -3.14 13.40 -3.21
C ILE A 178 -3.57 12.50 -4.36
N LYS A 179 -3.87 13.06 -5.53
CA LYS A 179 -4.25 12.28 -6.71
C LYS A 179 -3.15 11.29 -7.13
N GLU A 180 -1.90 11.75 -7.17
CA GLU A 180 -0.76 10.89 -7.52
C GLU A 180 -0.55 9.77 -6.48
N GLN A 181 -0.65 10.08 -5.19
CA GLN A 181 -0.51 9.07 -4.13
C GLN A 181 -1.70 8.10 -4.14
N SER A 182 -2.93 8.60 -4.29
CA SER A 182 -4.12 7.72 -4.41
C SER A 182 -3.99 6.77 -5.60
N GLN A 183 -3.50 7.26 -6.76
CA GLN A 183 -3.29 6.40 -7.92
C GLN A 183 -2.23 5.32 -7.68
N LYS A 184 -1.15 5.64 -6.96
CA LYS A 184 -0.14 4.64 -6.56
C LYS A 184 -0.74 3.57 -5.64
N VAL A 185 -1.56 3.98 -4.67
CA VAL A 185 -2.25 3.06 -3.75
C VAL A 185 -3.23 2.17 -4.53
N ILE A 186 -4.04 2.76 -5.41
CA ILE A 186 -4.96 2.01 -6.28
C ILE A 186 -4.19 0.98 -7.10
N ASN A 187 -3.15 1.39 -7.84
CA ASN A 187 -2.36 0.50 -8.69
C ASN A 187 -1.72 -0.65 -7.88
N TYR A 188 -1.20 -0.35 -6.70
CA TYR A 188 -0.63 -1.37 -5.81
C TYR A 188 -1.66 -2.42 -5.39
N TYR A 189 -2.82 -1.99 -4.91
CA TYR A 189 -3.86 -2.90 -4.42
C TYR A 189 -4.57 -3.62 -5.57
N GLU A 190 -4.75 -3.00 -6.72
CA GLU A 190 -5.26 -3.67 -7.92
C GLU A 190 -4.34 -4.84 -8.35
N ASN A 191 -3.03 -4.61 -8.42
CA ASN A 191 -2.08 -5.67 -8.72
C ASN A 191 -2.07 -6.78 -7.67
N LYS A 192 -2.14 -6.40 -6.39
CA LYS A 192 -2.20 -7.37 -5.29
C LYS A 192 -3.49 -8.19 -5.33
N LEU A 193 -4.62 -7.56 -5.62
CA LEU A 193 -5.92 -8.25 -5.73
C LEU A 193 -5.91 -9.27 -6.86
N ILE A 194 -5.38 -8.89 -8.03
CA ILE A 194 -5.23 -9.79 -9.18
C ILE A 194 -4.37 -11.00 -8.80
N LYS A 195 -3.23 -10.77 -8.14
CA LYS A 195 -2.36 -11.85 -7.67
C LYS A 195 -3.09 -12.82 -6.74
N LEU A 196 -3.79 -12.29 -5.74
CA LEU A 196 -4.57 -13.10 -4.79
C LEU A 196 -5.71 -13.86 -5.49
N GLY A 197 -6.35 -13.23 -6.49
CA GLY A 197 -7.35 -13.89 -7.33
C GLY A 197 -6.78 -15.10 -8.08
N TYR A 198 -5.60 -14.98 -8.65
CA TYR A 198 -4.88 -16.10 -9.25
C TYR A 198 -4.58 -17.19 -8.21
N GLU A 199 -4.02 -16.83 -7.06
CA GLU A 199 -3.72 -17.79 -5.99
C GLU A 199 -4.98 -18.49 -5.44
N LEU A 200 -6.13 -17.81 -5.46
CA LEU A 200 -7.40 -18.39 -5.03
C LEU A 200 -8.01 -19.35 -6.07
N LEU A 201 -7.90 -19.02 -7.36
CA LEU A 201 -8.49 -19.77 -8.47
C LEU A 201 -7.59 -20.89 -8.97
N ASP A 202 -6.31 -20.84 -8.71
CA ASP A 202 -5.24 -21.66 -9.28
C ASP A 202 -5.00 -22.98 -8.54
N LEU A 203 -6.05 -23.60 -8.10
CA LEU A 203 -6.03 -24.70 -7.13
C LEU A 203 -5.62 -26.05 -7.69
N GLU A 204 -5.50 -26.19 -9.03
CA GLU A 204 -5.27 -27.50 -9.64
C GLU A 204 -4.37 -27.47 -10.89
N VAL A 205 -3.71 -26.35 -11.19
CA VAL A 205 -2.88 -26.22 -12.39
C VAL A 205 -1.43 -26.00 -12.01
N GLU A 206 -0.58 -26.94 -12.40
CA GLU A 206 0.87 -26.81 -12.26
C GLU A 206 1.38 -25.75 -13.25
N TRP A 207 2.38 -24.95 -12.83
CA TRP A 207 3.03 -23.93 -13.65
C TRP A 207 4.48 -24.29 -13.92
N ARG A 208 4.91 -24.11 -15.19
CA ARG A 208 6.30 -24.35 -15.59
C ARG A 208 6.85 -23.20 -16.43
N GLU A 209 8.19 -23.05 -16.41
CA GLU A 209 8.88 -22.09 -17.24
C GLU A 209 9.14 -22.64 -18.64
N PHE A 210 8.77 -21.86 -19.66
CA PHE A 210 9.05 -22.16 -21.06
C PHE A 210 9.83 -21.02 -21.70
N LYS A 211 10.76 -21.31 -22.60
CA LYS A 211 11.42 -20.27 -23.39
C LYS A 211 10.54 -19.91 -24.59
N VAL A 212 10.52 -18.64 -24.97
CA VAL A 212 9.76 -18.14 -26.12
C VAL A 212 10.07 -18.94 -27.39
N LYS A 213 11.33 -19.32 -27.63
CA LYS A 213 11.73 -20.11 -28.80
C LYS A 213 11.13 -21.53 -28.83
N ASP A 214 10.80 -22.10 -27.69
CA ASP A 214 10.27 -23.45 -27.57
C ASP A 214 8.76 -23.44 -27.83
N LEU A 215 8.12 -22.28 -27.64
CA LEU A 215 6.69 -22.05 -27.81
C LEU A 215 6.33 -21.41 -29.16
N PHE A 216 7.16 -20.54 -29.69
CA PHE A 216 6.79 -19.65 -30.78
C PHE A 216 7.82 -19.63 -31.91
N LYS A 217 7.31 -19.57 -33.13
CA LYS A 217 8.11 -19.17 -34.29
C LYS A 217 8.24 -17.65 -34.29
N VAL A 218 9.44 -17.15 -33.99
CA VAL A 218 9.73 -15.72 -33.95
C VAL A 218 10.08 -15.22 -35.35
N LYS A 219 9.37 -14.19 -35.83
CA LYS A 219 9.65 -13.55 -37.12
C LYS A 219 9.78 -12.04 -36.94
N PRO A 220 10.80 -11.39 -37.53
CA PRO A 220 10.85 -9.94 -37.64
C PRO A 220 9.85 -9.45 -38.69
N VAL A 221 9.32 -8.25 -38.52
CA VAL A 221 8.51 -7.57 -39.55
C VAL A 221 9.43 -6.95 -40.62
N LYS A 222 8.88 -6.77 -41.82
CA LYS A 222 9.63 -6.25 -43.01
C LYS A 222 9.07 -4.93 -43.56
N GLY A 223 8.00 -4.38 -42.96
CA GLY A 223 7.37 -3.15 -43.46
C GLY A 223 8.31 -1.94 -43.39
N LYS A 224 8.16 -1.04 -44.35
CA LYS A 224 8.92 0.22 -44.45
C LYS A 224 8.36 1.27 -43.48
N SER A 225 8.98 2.45 -43.43
CA SER A 225 8.42 3.61 -42.74
C SER A 225 7.08 4.01 -43.36
N ILE A 226 6.17 4.52 -42.53
CA ILE A 226 4.82 4.95 -42.95
C ILE A 226 4.84 5.93 -44.13
N THR A 227 5.87 6.73 -44.26
CA THR A 227 6.07 7.67 -45.36
C THR A 227 6.17 7.03 -46.75
N HIS A 228 6.36 5.70 -46.82
CA HIS A 228 6.43 4.94 -48.07
C HIS A 228 5.08 4.38 -48.49
N TYR A 229 4.04 4.57 -47.70
CA TYR A 229 2.71 4.01 -48.00
C TYR A 229 1.70 5.13 -48.20
N LYS A 230 0.73 4.89 -49.04
CA LYS A 230 -0.47 5.72 -49.18
C LYS A 230 -1.49 5.33 -48.10
N GLU A 231 -2.41 6.22 -47.80
CA GLU A 231 -3.56 5.91 -46.96
C GLU A 231 -4.41 4.79 -47.62
N GLY A 232 -4.92 3.86 -46.81
CA GLY A 232 -5.63 2.68 -47.29
C GLY A 232 -6.41 1.97 -46.18
N LYS A 233 -6.54 0.63 -46.29
CA LYS A 233 -7.37 -0.17 -45.39
C LYS A 233 -6.61 -1.19 -44.56
N ILE A 234 -5.30 -1.38 -44.79
CA ILE A 234 -4.48 -2.34 -44.06
C ILE A 234 -3.90 -1.67 -42.81
N PRO A 235 -4.12 -2.23 -41.62
CA PRO A 235 -3.55 -1.68 -40.39
C PRO A 235 -2.00 -1.59 -40.44
N TYR A 236 -1.44 -0.48 -40.01
CA TYR A 236 0.00 -0.29 -39.86
C TYR A 236 0.37 -0.26 -38.38
N ILE A 237 1.09 -1.29 -37.94
CA ILE A 237 1.42 -1.54 -36.53
C ILE A 237 2.86 -1.09 -36.24
N THR A 238 3.01 -0.37 -35.13
CA THR A 238 4.29 0.18 -34.67
C THR A 238 4.61 -0.26 -33.23
N THR A 239 5.68 0.26 -32.65
CA THR A 239 6.07 0.08 -31.23
C THR A 239 5.23 0.94 -30.28
N SER A 240 4.09 1.47 -30.69
CA SER A 240 3.16 2.19 -29.81
C SER A 240 2.69 1.28 -28.66
N SER A 241 2.59 1.83 -27.46
CA SER A 241 2.12 1.11 -26.27
C SER A 241 0.60 1.19 -26.09
N VAL A 242 -0.11 1.85 -26.98
CA VAL A 242 -1.57 2.06 -26.98
C VAL A 242 -2.20 1.59 -28.29
N ASP A 243 -3.51 1.47 -28.32
CA ASP A 243 -4.32 1.16 -29.51
C ASP A 243 -3.84 -0.10 -30.27
N ASN A 244 -3.45 -1.14 -29.54
CA ASN A 244 -2.87 -2.39 -30.09
C ASN A 244 -1.68 -2.16 -31.04
N GLY A 245 -0.91 -1.08 -30.82
CA GLY A 245 0.21 -0.69 -31.66
C GLY A 245 -0.21 -0.04 -32.98
N LEU A 246 -1.52 0.13 -33.24
CA LEU A 246 -2.05 0.74 -34.46
C LEU A 246 -1.61 2.21 -34.56
N ASN A 247 -0.99 2.56 -35.67
CA ASN A 247 -0.57 3.93 -35.96
C ASN A 247 -1.44 4.57 -37.06
N ASN A 248 -1.75 3.81 -38.12
CA ASN A 248 -2.54 4.30 -39.25
C ASN A 248 -3.11 3.13 -40.06
N PHE A 249 -3.90 3.42 -41.11
CA PHE A 249 -4.29 2.49 -42.14
C PHE A 249 -3.60 2.86 -43.46
N ILE A 250 -3.02 1.86 -44.14
CA ILE A 250 -2.20 2.06 -45.33
C ILE A 250 -2.71 1.18 -46.48
N ASP A 251 -2.28 1.52 -47.67
CA ASP A 251 -2.41 0.66 -48.87
C ASP A 251 -1.04 -0.03 -49.09
N ALA A 252 -1.07 -1.38 -49.15
CA ALA A 252 0.14 -2.19 -49.32
C ALA A 252 -0.20 -3.53 -49.98
N GLU A 253 0.62 -3.94 -50.96
CA GLU A 253 0.54 -5.24 -51.62
C GLU A 253 1.57 -6.24 -51.08
N ASP A 254 2.65 -5.73 -50.45
CA ASP A 254 3.76 -6.53 -49.93
C ASP A 254 3.98 -6.35 -48.42
N ASN A 255 4.86 -7.18 -47.85
CA ASN A 255 5.25 -7.15 -46.45
C ASN A 255 4.09 -7.31 -45.42
N ILE A 256 3.00 -7.91 -45.87
CA ILE A 256 1.83 -8.19 -45.03
C ILE A 256 2.17 -9.33 -44.07
N SER A 257 1.97 -9.08 -42.81
CA SER A 257 2.07 -10.05 -41.72
C SER A 257 0.69 -10.71 -41.50
N LEU A 258 0.68 -12.05 -41.48
CA LEU A 258 -0.56 -12.80 -41.33
C LEU A 258 -1.08 -12.70 -39.90
N LYS A 259 -2.39 -12.68 -39.79
CA LYS A 259 -3.14 -12.72 -38.52
C LYS A 259 -2.79 -13.91 -37.62
N LYS A 260 -3.41 -13.94 -36.44
CA LYS A 260 -3.18 -14.92 -35.36
C LYS A 260 -1.73 -14.94 -34.89
N CYS A 261 -1.21 -13.76 -34.58
CA CYS A 261 0.13 -13.61 -34.03
C CYS A 261 0.15 -12.58 -32.90
N ILE A 262 1.20 -12.63 -32.11
CA ILE A 262 1.48 -11.61 -31.09
C ILE A 262 2.60 -10.73 -31.61
N SER A 263 2.40 -9.41 -31.61
CA SER A 263 3.50 -8.45 -31.78
C SER A 263 4.10 -8.10 -30.42
N ILE A 264 5.42 -7.93 -30.36
CA ILE A 264 6.13 -7.47 -29.16
C ILE A 264 7.07 -6.33 -29.52
N ASP A 265 6.96 -5.24 -28.76
CA ASP A 265 7.89 -4.12 -28.80
C ASP A 265 9.23 -4.50 -28.16
N PRO A 266 10.37 -4.40 -28.86
CA PRO A 266 11.66 -4.76 -28.32
C PRO A 266 12.19 -3.79 -27.25
N ILE A 267 11.64 -2.57 -27.12
CA ILE A 267 12.10 -1.52 -26.20
C ILE A 267 11.33 -1.57 -24.88
N GLY A 268 10.00 -1.61 -24.96
CA GLY A 268 9.11 -1.59 -23.78
C GLY A 268 8.57 -2.96 -23.40
N GLY A 269 8.73 -3.99 -24.24
CA GLY A 269 8.18 -5.32 -24.01
C GLY A 269 6.65 -5.38 -24.12
N LYS A 270 6.00 -4.29 -24.60
CA LYS A 270 4.55 -4.25 -24.80
C LYS A 270 4.14 -5.22 -25.89
N SER A 271 3.08 -5.97 -25.67
CA SER A 271 2.67 -7.07 -26.55
C SER A 271 1.18 -6.98 -26.87
N PHE A 272 0.83 -7.28 -28.13
CA PHE A 272 -0.55 -7.27 -28.61
C PHE A 272 -0.85 -8.47 -29.50
N PHE A 273 -2.03 -9.06 -29.33
CA PHE A 273 -2.51 -10.12 -30.20
C PHE A 273 -3.31 -9.53 -31.36
N HIS A 274 -3.06 -10.02 -32.60
CA HIS A 274 -3.69 -9.52 -33.81
C HIS A 274 -4.52 -10.64 -34.50
N GLU A 275 -5.80 -10.37 -34.66
CA GLU A 275 -6.76 -11.26 -35.39
C GLU A 275 -6.88 -10.89 -36.87
N TYR A 276 -6.18 -9.89 -37.36
CA TYR A 276 -6.21 -9.34 -38.70
C TYR A 276 -4.82 -9.30 -39.32
N ASP A 277 -4.77 -9.30 -40.64
CA ASP A 277 -3.52 -9.10 -41.37
C ASP A 277 -3.10 -7.62 -41.30
N PHE A 278 -1.84 -7.36 -41.23
CA PHE A 278 -1.30 -6.01 -41.06
C PHE A 278 0.12 -5.85 -41.62
N VAL A 279 0.58 -4.62 -41.79
CA VAL A 279 1.98 -4.31 -42.05
C VAL A 279 2.61 -3.81 -40.74
N GLY A 280 3.64 -4.48 -40.30
CA GLY A 280 4.39 -4.07 -39.10
C GLY A 280 5.60 -3.21 -39.46
N ARG A 281 5.85 -2.15 -38.73
CA ARG A 281 7.02 -1.30 -38.89
C ARG A 281 8.31 -2.11 -38.68
N GLY A 282 9.08 -2.26 -39.76
CA GLY A 282 10.43 -2.81 -39.76
C GLY A 282 11.50 -1.71 -39.66
N GLY A 283 12.77 -2.12 -39.68
CA GLY A 283 13.91 -1.23 -39.66
C GLY A 283 14.85 -1.41 -38.47
N ALA A 284 16.08 -0.97 -38.62
CA ALA A 284 17.10 -1.14 -37.57
C ALA A 284 16.72 -0.44 -36.27
N GLY A 285 16.77 -1.16 -35.16
CA GLY A 285 16.65 -0.63 -33.82
C GLY A 285 15.24 -0.46 -33.24
N SER A 286 14.14 -0.62 -34.03
CA SER A 286 12.77 -0.45 -33.57
C SER A 286 11.74 -1.35 -34.28
N ALA A 287 12.18 -2.41 -34.93
CA ALA A 287 11.29 -3.37 -35.57
C ALA A 287 10.59 -4.22 -34.52
N ILE A 288 9.27 -4.30 -34.59
CA ILE A 288 8.51 -5.24 -33.77
C ILE A 288 8.83 -6.68 -34.16
N ASN A 289 8.76 -7.59 -33.19
CA ASN A 289 8.88 -9.02 -33.43
C ASN A 289 7.50 -9.66 -33.39
N LEU A 290 7.30 -10.69 -34.21
CA LEU A 290 6.04 -11.44 -34.29
C LEU A 290 6.25 -12.85 -33.76
N LEU A 291 5.33 -13.29 -32.93
CA LEU A 291 5.31 -14.63 -32.34
C LEU A 291 4.11 -15.40 -32.89
N TYR A 292 4.37 -16.52 -33.56
CA TYR A 292 3.37 -17.40 -34.15
C TYR A 292 3.35 -18.75 -33.44
N ASN A 293 2.14 -19.23 -33.12
CA ASN A 293 1.87 -20.60 -32.68
C ASN A 293 0.48 -21.01 -33.17
N ASN A 294 0.33 -22.22 -33.67
CA ASN A 294 -0.95 -22.70 -34.20
C ASN A 294 -2.04 -22.88 -33.11
N ALA A 295 -1.63 -23.05 -31.85
CA ALA A 295 -2.55 -23.15 -30.71
C ALA A 295 -3.10 -21.79 -30.25
N LEU A 296 -2.58 -20.66 -30.77
CA LEU A 296 -3.08 -19.34 -30.41
C LEU A 296 -4.51 -19.11 -30.95
N ASP A 297 -5.38 -18.76 -30.03
CA ASP A 297 -6.63 -18.05 -30.31
C ASP A 297 -6.61 -16.66 -29.70
N LYS A 298 -7.67 -15.87 -29.82
CA LYS A 298 -7.79 -14.53 -29.25
C LYS A 298 -7.45 -14.53 -27.74
N TYR A 299 -7.99 -15.48 -27.03
CA TYR A 299 -7.95 -15.50 -25.56
C TYR A 299 -6.60 -16.01 -25.03
N SER A 300 -6.12 -17.12 -25.54
CA SER A 300 -4.76 -17.59 -25.22
C SER A 300 -3.70 -16.57 -25.66
N GLY A 301 -3.92 -15.88 -26.79
CA GLY A 301 -3.08 -14.78 -27.25
C GLY A 301 -3.02 -13.61 -26.26
N LEU A 302 -4.17 -13.17 -25.72
CA LEU A 302 -4.23 -12.12 -24.68
C LEU A 302 -3.56 -12.57 -23.37
N PHE A 303 -3.74 -13.84 -22.97
CA PHE A 303 -3.04 -14.40 -21.82
C PHE A 303 -1.52 -14.35 -22.00
N ILE A 304 -1.02 -14.82 -23.12
CA ILE A 304 0.40 -14.80 -23.45
C ILE A 304 0.96 -13.36 -23.52
N CYS A 305 0.21 -12.41 -24.09
CA CYS A 305 0.60 -11.00 -24.08
C CYS A 305 0.88 -10.50 -22.65
N LYS A 306 -0.01 -10.83 -21.72
CA LYS A 306 0.18 -10.44 -20.31
C LYS A 306 1.40 -11.10 -19.67
N MET A 307 1.65 -12.36 -19.97
CA MET A 307 2.82 -13.09 -19.48
C MET A 307 4.14 -12.56 -20.08
N LEU A 308 4.12 -12.18 -21.37
CA LEU A 308 5.25 -11.51 -22.03
C LEU A 308 5.56 -10.17 -21.37
N GLU A 309 4.57 -9.33 -21.15
CA GLU A 309 4.73 -8.03 -20.49
C GLU A 309 5.32 -8.19 -19.08
N SER A 310 4.78 -9.11 -18.29
CA SER A 310 5.26 -9.39 -16.93
C SER A 310 6.71 -9.90 -16.93
N SER A 311 7.06 -10.76 -17.88
CA SER A 311 8.41 -11.35 -17.98
C SER A 311 9.45 -10.40 -18.59
N SER A 312 9.02 -9.42 -19.41
CA SER A 312 9.87 -8.39 -20.02
C SER A 312 10.05 -7.16 -19.15
N PHE A 313 9.18 -6.96 -18.16
CA PHE A 313 9.27 -5.86 -17.20
C PHE A 313 10.65 -5.88 -16.54
N SER A 314 11.35 -4.77 -16.52
CA SER A 314 12.75 -4.61 -16.08
C SER A 314 13.84 -5.26 -16.95
N LYS A 315 13.50 -6.04 -17.98
CA LYS A 315 14.48 -6.72 -18.87
C LYS A 315 14.59 -6.05 -20.24
N ALA A 316 13.65 -5.17 -20.59
CA ALA A 316 13.62 -4.41 -21.83
C ALA A 316 13.76 -2.91 -21.54
N SER A 317 14.64 -2.22 -22.28
CA SER A 317 14.83 -0.77 -22.25
C SER A 317 15.46 -0.28 -23.54
N TYR A 318 15.53 1.03 -23.73
CA TYR A 318 16.14 1.62 -24.93
C TYR A 318 17.59 1.16 -25.15
N GLY A 319 18.37 0.96 -24.08
CA GLY A 319 19.75 0.46 -24.14
C GLY A 319 19.86 -1.07 -24.13
N VAL A 320 18.78 -1.80 -23.81
CA VAL A 320 18.76 -3.26 -23.67
C VAL A 320 17.53 -3.81 -24.35
N GLN A 321 17.57 -3.86 -25.69
CA GLN A 321 16.43 -4.28 -26.51
C GLN A 321 16.16 -5.80 -26.41
N LEU A 322 14.87 -6.15 -26.39
CA LEU A 322 14.39 -7.52 -26.38
C LEU A 322 14.30 -8.08 -27.81
N ASN A 323 15.45 -8.29 -28.45
CA ASN A 323 15.60 -8.75 -29.82
C ASN A 323 16.32 -10.10 -29.91
N GLY A 324 16.16 -10.78 -31.05
CA GLY A 324 16.93 -11.96 -31.43
C GLY A 324 16.99 -13.03 -30.32
N ASN A 325 18.21 -13.35 -29.87
CA ASN A 325 18.44 -14.37 -28.84
C ASN A 325 17.88 -14.00 -27.47
N ARG A 326 17.78 -12.73 -27.12
CA ARG A 326 17.18 -12.30 -25.86
C ARG A 326 15.70 -12.62 -25.81
N LEU A 327 14.95 -12.25 -26.85
CA LEU A 327 13.52 -12.60 -26.95
C LEU A 327 13.33 -14.11 -26.98
N LYS A 328 14.10 -14.83 -27.78
CA LYS A 328 14.01 -16.30 -27.90
C LYS A 328 14.26 -17.01 -26.56
N ASN A 329 15.15 -16.49 -25.72
CA ASN A 329 15.46 -17.07 -24.41
C ASN A 329 14.68 -16.45 -23.26
N LEU A 330 13.75 -15.52 -23.52
CA LEU A 330 12.84 -15.01 -22.49
C LEU A 330 12.01 -16.18 -21.96
N LYS A 331 11.94 -16.31 -20.64
CA LYS A 331 11.18 -17.34 -19.95
C LYS A 331 9.79 -16.82 -19.60
N LEU A 332 8.80 -17.60 -19.94
CA LEU A 332 7.38 -17.39 -19.58
C LEU A 332 6.98 -18.47 -18.59
N LEU A 333 6.33 -18.09 -17.51
CA LEU A 333 5.71 -19.02 -16.58
C LEU A 333 4.29 -19.29 -17.07
N LEU A 334 3.97 -20.53 -17.47
CA LEU A 334 2.68 -20.90 -18.05
C LEU A 334 2.07 -22.10 -17.33
N PRO A 335 0.71 -22.18 -17.29
CA PRO A 335 0.02 -23.36 -16.78
C PRO A 335 0.28 -24.55 -17.71
N VAL A 336 0.45 -25.72 -17.11
CA VAL A 336 0.68 -26.96 -17.86
C VAL A 336 -0.48 -27.94 -17.71
N ASP A 337 -0.64 -28.77 -18.73
CA ASP A 337 -1.56 -29.92 -18.73
C ASP A 337 -0.93 -31.13 -18.02
N LYS A 338 -1.64 -32.25 -18.02
CA LYS A 338 -1.20 -33.50 -17.39
C LYS A 338 0.10 -34.08 -18.01
N ASN A 339 0.46 -33.64 -19.21
CA ASN A 339 1.69 -34.07 -19.90
C ASN A 339 2.85 -33.10 -19.64
N GLY A 340 2.62 -32.01 -18.90
CA GLY A 340 3.60 -30.96 -18.67
C GLY A 340 3.77 -29.98 -19.85
N GLU A 341 2.89 -30.02 -20.83
CA GLU A 341 2.85 -29.09 -21.97
C GLU A 341 1.97 -27.86 -21.65
N PRO A 342 2.18 -26.71 -22.33
CA PRO A 342 1.38 -25.51 -22.08
C PRO A 342 -0.12 -25.76 -22.26
N HIS A 343 -0.91 -25.47 -21.23
CA HIS A 343 -2.35 -25.74 -21.21
C HIS A 343 -3.13 -24.65 -21.94
N TRP A 344 -3.10 -24.65 -23.29
CA TRP A 344 -3.71 -23.62 -24.15
C TRP A 344 -5.20 -23.45 -23.90
N ASP A 345 -5.96 -24.57 -23.73
CA ASP A 345 -7.39 -24.51 -23.44
C ASP A 345 -7.67 -23.83 -22.09
N TYR A 346 -6.88 -24.11 -21.07
CA TYR A 346 -6.99 -23.42 -19.78
C TYR A 346 -6.79 -21.92 -19.94
N MET A 347 -5.69 -21.50 -20.61
CA MET A 347 -5.41 -20.09 -20.87
C MET A 347 -6.54 -19.40 -21.63
N SER A 348 -7.10 -20.09 -22.64
CA SER A 348 -8.21 -19.58 -23.44
C SER A 348 -9.50 -19.47 -22.62
N GLN A 349 -9.87 -20.52 -21.89
CA GLN A 349 -11.08 -20.51 -21.04
C GLN A 349 -10.96 -19.50 -19.90
N PHE A 350 -9.79 -19.37 -19.30
CA PHE A 350 -9.51 -18.38 -18.27
C PHE A 350 -9.75 -16.96 -18.80
N MET A 351 -9.20 -16.62 -19.98
CA MET A 351 -9.40 -15.30 -20.58
C MET A 351 -10.82 -15.09 -21.10
N LYS A 352 -11.49 -16.12 -21.65
CA LYS A 352 -12.93 -16.06 -22.00
C LYS A 352 -13.78 -15.75 -20.78
N LYS A 353 -13.47 -16.37 -19.66
CA LYS A 353 -14.12 -16.10 -18.38
C LYS A 353 -13.86 -14.67 -17.93
N LEU A 354 -12.61 -14.21 -18.01
CA LEU A 354 -12.24 -12.82 -17.74
C LEU A 354 -12.90 -11.82 -18.70
N GLU A 355 -13.01 -12.11 -20.01
CA GLU A 355 -13.65 -11.21 -20.97
C GLU A 355 -15.17 -11.14 -20.78
N LYS A 356 -15.82 -12.27 -20.54
CA LYS A 356 -17.26 -12.34 -20.21
C LYS A 356 -17.58 -11.55 -18.93
N GLU A 357 -16.57 -11.38 -18.08
CA GLU A 357 -16.57 -10.63 -16.84
C GLU A 357 -16.00 -9.21 -17.01
N ASN A 358 -15.34 -8.90 -18.15
CA ASN A 358 -14.64 -7.65 -18.47
C ASN A 358 -15.45 -6.63 -19.25
N ILE A 359 -16.76 -6.75 -19.32
CA ILE A 359 -17.60 -5.70 -19.91
C ILE A 359 -17.46 -4.37 -19.13
N GLU A 360 -16.88 -4.41 -17.93
CA GLU A 360 -16.45 -3.20 -17.23
C GLU A 360 -15.13 -3.45 -16.47
N LYS A 361 -14.13 -2.58 -16.60
CA LYS A 361 -12.89 -2.59 -15.81
C LYS A 361 -13.14 -2.60 -14.29
N THR A 362 -14.35 -2.29 -13.87
CA THR A 362 -14.86 -2.32 -12.50
C THR A 362 -15.30 -3.71 -12.04
N LEU A 363 -15.68 -4.62 -12.97
CA LEU A 363 -16.22 -5.95 -12.64
C LEU A 363 -15.15 -6.95 -12.19
N ASN A 364 -13.89 -6.80 -12.60
CA ASN A 364 -12.82 -7.73 -12.16
C ASN A 364 -12.64 -7.74 -10.63
N TYR A 365 -12.67 -6.58 -10.00
CA TYR A 365 -12.53 -6.49 -8.55
C TYR A 365 -13.78 -6.98 -7.83
N ILE A 366 -14.95 -6.63 -8.35
CA ILE A 366 -16.25 -7.08 -7.87
C ILE A 366 -16.35 -8.61 -7.99
N TYR A 367 -15.89 -9.17 -9.09
CA TYR A 367 -15.93 -10.61 -9.33
C TYR A 367 -15.03 -11.41 -8.40
N ILE A 368 -13.76 -11.00 -8.24
CA ILE A 368 -12.84 -11.60 -7.27
C ILE A 368 -13.44 -11.50 -5.86
N TYR A 369 -14.01 -10.35 -5.51
CA TYR A 369 -14.73 -10.15 -4.26
C TYR A 369 -15.95 -11.06 -4.11
N ILE A 370 -16.77 -11.22 -5.17
CA ILE A 370 -17.95 -12.11 -5.15
C ILE A 370 -17.51 -13.57 -4.98
N ILE A 371 -16.44 -14.01 -5.67
CA ILE A 371 -15.88 -15.36 -5.47
C ILE A 371 -15.41 -15.53 -4.04
N ALA A 372 -14.62 -14.58 -3.53
CA ALA A 372 -14.13 -14.62 -2.15
C ALA A 372 -15.31 -14.70 -1.17
N LYS A 373 -16.37 -13.91 -1.38
CA LYS A 373 -17.59 -13.95 -0.57
C LYS A 373 -18.36 -15.27 -0.68
N LYS A 374 -18.42 -15.90 -1.84
CA LYS A 374 -19.02 -17.24 -1.99
C LYS A 374 -18.20 -18.31 -1.26
N LEU A 375 -16.88 -18.22 -1.37
CA LEU A 375 -15.97 -19.16 -0.71
C LEU A 375 -15.86 -18.91 0.80
N GLU A 376 -16.13 -17.70 1.28
CA GLU A 376 -16.11 -17.35 2.70
C GLU A 376 -16.95 -18.34 3.52
N ASN A 377 -18.14 -18.68 3.05
CA ASN A 377 -19.01 -19.66 3.70
C ASN A 377 -18.41 -21.07 3.76
N LYS A 378 -17.63 -21.49 2.76
CA LYS A 378 -16.93 -22.78 2.73
C LYS A 378 -15.77 -22.82 3.75
N TYR A 379 -15.10 -21.68 3.94
CA TYR A 379 -13.94 -21.53 4.82
C TYR A 379 -14.30 -20.83 6.15
N LEU A 380 -15.53 -21.02 6.64
CA LEU A 380 -15.94 -20.50 7.96
C LEU A 380 -15.19 -21.23 9.07
N LEU A 381 -14.61 -20.48 9.99
CA LEU A 381 -13.92 -21.03 11.17
C LEU A 381 -14.84 -21.93 12.02
N ALA A 382 -16.15 -21.67 12.03
CA ALA A 382 -17.15 -22.45 12.77
C ALA A 382 -17.38 -23.86 12.21
N ASN A 383 -17.09 -24.08 10.93
CA ASN A 383 -17.37 -25.36 10.23
C ASN A 383 -16.12 -26.27 10.11
N THR A 384 -15.05 -25.92 10.81
CA THR A 384 -13.76 -26.59 10.71
C THR A 384 -13.44 -27.33 12.00
N LEU A 385 -12.80 -28.51 11.89
CA LEU A 385 -12.28 -29.23 13.04
C LEU A 385 -11.00 -28.56 13.53
N TRP A 386 -10.80 -28.50 14.83
CA TRP A 386 -9.69 -27.81 15.47
C TRP A 386 -8.95 -28.73 16.43
N LYS A 387 -7.62 -28.63 16.46
CA LYS A 387 -6.76 -29.31 17.43
C LYS A 387 -5.70 -28.36 17.98
N GLU A 388 -5.27 -28.59 19.20
CA GLU A 388 -4.20 -27.83 19.84
C GLU A 388 -2.82 -28.35 19.40
N PHE A 389 -1.93 -27.42 19.03
CA PHE A 389 -0.53 -27.70 18.71
C PHE A 389 0.38 -26.81 19.53
N PHE A 390 1.50 -27.32 20.00
CA PHE A 390 2.54 -26.50 20.61
C PHE A 390 3.22 -25.63 19.53
N ILE A 391 3.57 -24.41 19.90
CA ILE A 391 4.26 -23.50 18.95
C ILE A 391 5.60 -24.10 18.50
N GLU A 392 6.33 -24.79 19.38
CA GLU A 392 7.60 -25.45 19.01
C GLU A 392 7.45 -26.61 18.01
N ASP A 393 6.25 -27.21 17.92
CA ASP A 393 5.99 -28.26 16.93
C ASP A 393 5.85 -27.70 15.51
N ILE A 394 5.41 -26.45 15.38
CA ILE A 394 5.10 -25.81 14.09
C ILE A 394 6.07 -24.71 13.69
N CYS A 395 6.85 -24.17 14.62
CA CYS A 395 7.83 -23.11 14.38
C CYS A 395 9.15 -23.38 15.12
N GLU A 396 10.27 -23.01 14.50
CA GLU A 396 11.54 -22.84 15.21
C GLU A 396 11.54 -21.49 15.95
N ILE A 397 11.91 -21.45 17.24
CA ILE A 397 11.87 -20.25 18.06
C ILE A 397 13.28 -19.72 18.31
N LYS A 398 13.55 -18.47 17.89
CA LYS A 398 14.83 -17.78 18.07
C LYS A 398 14.63 -16.47 18.84
N SER A 399 15.68 -16.04 19.56
CA SER A 399 15.69 -14.77 20.29
C SER A 399 16.15 -13.61 19.40
N GLY A 400 15.65 -12.43 19.67
CA GLY A 400 16.21 -11.18 19.17
C GLY A 400 17.45 -10.76 19.97
N LYS A 401 18.11 -9.69 19.53
CA LYS A 401 19.28 -9.04 20.18
C LYS A 401 19.13 -7.53 20.03
N ASP A 402 19.27 -6.81 21.16
CA ASP A 402 19.09 -5.37 21.13
C ASP A 402 20.21 -4.66 20.37
N ILE A 403 19.79 -3.60 19.68
CA ILE A 403 20.65 -2.51 19.21
C ILE A 403 20.17 -1.28 19.98
N TYR A 404 21.00 -0.80 20.91
CA TYR A 404 20.65 0.32 21.77
C TYR A 404 20.48 1.60 20.97
N GLU A 405 19.64 2.50 21.44
CA GLU A 405 19.30 3.74 20.72
C GLU A 405 20.53 4.55 20.31
N ARG A 406 21.52 4.69 21.22
CA ARG A 406 22.78 5.37 20.97
C ARG A 406 23.65 4.75 19.86
N ASP A 407 23.43 3.45 19.54
CA ASP A 407 24.22 2.68 18.59
C ASP A 407 23.48 2.52 17.25
N ARG A 408 22.23 3.02 17.14
CA ARG A 408 21.43 2.91 15.92
C ARG A 408 21.89 3.94 14.90
N ILE A 409 22.11 3.47 13.70
CA ILE A 409 22.44 4.28 12.53
C ILE A 409 21.21 4.26 11.62
N GLU A 410 20.68 5.42 11.24
CA GLU A 410 19.53 5.52 10.34
C GLU A 410 19.76 4.77 9.02
N GLY A 411 18.73 4.12 8.48
CA GLY A 411 18.83 3.31 7.28
C GLY A 411 17.49 2.79 6.77
N GLN A 412 17.53 1.69 6.02
CA GLN A 412 16.35 1.14 5.34
C GLN A 412 15.90 -0.22 5.90
N THR A 413 16.67 -0.85 6.77
CA THR A 413 16.34 -2.15 7.34
C THR A 413 15.38 -1.98 8.52
N PRO A 414 14.19 -2.60 8.49
CA PRO A 414 13.27 -2.57 9.61
C PRO A 414 13.89 -3.18 10.88
N TYR A 415 13.77 -2.47 12.00
CA TYR A 415 14.12 -2.98 13.31
C TYR A 415 12.85 -3.20 14.12
N VAL A 416 12.53 -4.46 14.34
CA VAL A 416 11.33 -4.91 15.05
C VAL A 416 11.55 -4.83 16.55
N THR A 417 10.64 -4.14 17.21
CA THR A 417 10.63 -3.93 18.67
C THR A 417 9.30 -4.42 19.26
N ALA A 418 9.19 -4.41 20.59
CA ALA A 418 7.97 -4.91 21.26
C ALA A 418 6.83 -3.88 21.27
N THR A 419 6.55 -3.24 20.14
CA THR A 419 5.38 -2.34 19.94
C THR A 419 4.20 -3.09 19.34
N ALA A 420 2.98 -2.63 19.63
CA ALA A 420 1.74 -3.13 19.02
C ALA A 420 1.44 -2.47 17.66
N ASN A 421 2.13 -1.38 17.32
CA ASN A 421 1.87 -0.56 16.14
C ASN A 421 2.85 -0.87 15.00
N ASN A 422 2.53 -0.43 13.79
CA ASN A 422 3.40 -0.48 12.61
C ASN A 422 4.02 -1.87 12.36
N ASN A 423 3.24 -2.92 12.51
CA ASN A 423 3.71 -4.30 12.33
C ASN A 423 4.92 -4.64 13.22
N GLY A 424 5.00 -4.06 14.43
CA GLY A 424 6.12 -4.23 15.36
C GLY A 424 7.38 -3.45 15.00
N ILE A 425 7.41 -2.71 13.88
CA ILE A 425 8.57 -1.93 13.44
C ILE A 425 8.67 -0.65 14.28
N GLY A 426 9.75 -0.53 15.05
CA GLY A 426 10.02 0.69 15.82
C GLY A 426 10.91 1.69 15.08
N TYR A 427 11.84 1.20 14.25
CA TYR A 427 12.84 2.02 13.57
C TYR A 427 13.25 1.43 12.23
N PHE A 428 13.88 2.26 11.39
CA PHE A 428 14.59 1.83 10.20
C PHE A 428 16.07 2.16 10.37
N ILE A 429 16.95 1.15 10.27
CA ILE A 429 18.37 1.28 10.58
C ILE A 429 19.25 0.65 9.51
N SER A 430 20.54 1.03 9.45
CA SER A 430 21.55 0.42 8.58
C SER A 430 22.47 -0.56 9.31
N ASN A 431 22.33 -0.69 10.64
CA ASN A 431 23.06 -1.69 11.41
C ASN A 431 22.73 -3.11 10.92
N THR A 432 23.63 -4.05 11.22
CA THR A 432 23.41 -5.48 10.98
C THR A 432 23.86 -6.30 12.19
N ASN A 433 23.21 -7.45 12.40
CA ASN A 433 23.60 -8.45 13.38
C ASN A 433 23.01 -9.82 13.02
N ALA A 434 23.32 -10.85 13.80
CA ALA A 434 22.84 -12.22 13.57
C ALA A 434 21.32 -12.41 13.71
N THR A 435 20.54 -11.36 14.03
CA THR A 435 19.08 -11.47 14.09
C THR A 435 18.40 -11.17 12.77
N LEU A 436 19.14 -10.74 11.73
CA LEU A 436 18.57 -10.49 10.40
C LEU A 436 17.84 -11.72 9.89
N GLN A 437 16.56 -11.59 9.60
CA GLN A 437 15.70 -12.69 9.19
C GLN A 437 14.54 -12.17 8.35
N GLU A 438 14.15 -12.92 7.35
CA GLU A 438 12.94 -12.75 6.57
C GLU A 438 12.00 -13.96 6.72
N LYS A 439 10.78 -13.87 6.20
CA LYS A 439 9.77 -14.93 6.22
C LYS A 439 9.55 -15.55 7.60
N CYS A 440 9.50 -14.69 8.61
CA CYS A 440 9.32 -15.11 9.99
C CYS A 440 8.20 -14.33 10.70
N ILE A 441 7.77 -14.85 11.83
CA ILE A 441 6.77 -14.25 12.70
C ILE A 441 7.48 -13.65 13.91
N SER A 442 7.23 -12.37 14.24
CA SER A 442 7.65 -11.82 15.53
C SER A 442 6.58 -12.03 16.59
N VAL A 443 7.00 -12.25 17.83
CA VAL A 443 6.12 -12.29 19.01
C VAL A 443 6.72 -11.39 20.09
N ASN A 444 5.93 -10.44 20.56
CA ASN A 444 6.36 -9.53 21.63
C ASN A 444 6.42 -10.26 22.97
N ARG A 445 7.63 -10.39 23.51
CA ARG A 445 7.89 -10.99 24.82
C ARG A 445 7.60 -10.02 25.98
N ASN A 446 7.87 -8.74 25.77
CA ASN A 446 7.75 -7.66 26.73
C ASN A 446 7.08 -6.46 26.05
N GLY A 447 6.86 -5.33 26.72
CA GLY A 447 6.14 -4.19 26.17
C GLY A 447 4.68 -4.56 25.87
N SER A 448 4.27 -4.46 24.62
CA SER A 448 2.95 -4.95 24.13
C SER A 448 2.98 -6.48 24.00
N VAL A 449 2.90 -7.18 25.15
CA VAL A 449 3.10 -8.64 25.22
C VAL A 449 2.05 -9.39 24.40
N GLY A 450 2.48 -10.44 23.68
CA GLY A 450 1.61 -11.35 22.93
C GLY A 450 1.19 -10.85 21.55
N TYR A 451 1.45 -9.60 21.18
CA TYR A 451 1.29 -9.17 19.79
C TYR A 451 2.25 -9.90 18.89
N SER A 452 1.76 -10.30 17.72
CA SER A 452 2.50 -11.12 16.76
C SER A 452 2.28 -10.60 15.35
N PHE A 453 3.35 -10.58 14.53
CA PHE A 453 3.33 -10.03 13.18
C PHE A 453 4.17 -10.88 12.23
N TYR A 454 3.71 -11.07 10.99
CA TYR A 454 4.48 -11.73 9.95
C TYR A 454 5.33 -10.72 9.16
N HIS A 455 6.60 -11.05 8.95
CA HIS A 455 7.58 -10.27 8.19
C HIS A 455 8.03 -11.06 6.98
N SER A 456 7.57 -10.65 5.78
CA SER A 456 7.98 -11.26 4.51
C SER A 456 9.32 -10.73 3.98
N TYR A 457 9.85 -9.69 4.60
CA TYR A 457 11.04 -8.94 4.25
C TYR A 457 12.15 -9.12 5.30
N PRO A 458 13.43 -8.91 4.93
CA PRO A 458 14.52 -8.92 5.90
C PRO A 458 14.34 -7.85 6.98
N ALA A 459 14.38 -8.26 8.25
CA ALA A 459 14.27 -7.37 9.41
C ALA A 459 15.22 -7.80 10.52
N LEU A 460 15.60 -6.86 11.37
CA LEU A 460 16.35 -7.08 12.62
C LEU A 460 15.37 -7.10 13.79
N PHE A 461 15.70 -7.82 14.86
CA PHE A 461 14.78 -8.06 15.98
C PHE A 461 15.44 -7.75 17.31
N GLY A 462 14.79 -6.88 18.13
CA GLY A 462 15.20 -6.57 19.49
C GLY A 462 14.97 -7.75 20.47
N ASN A 463 15.66 -7.73 21.60
CA ASN A 463 15.59 -8.80 22.62
C ASN A 463 14.19 -8.96 23.24
N ASP A 464 13.37 -7.94 23.22
CA ASP A 464 11.99 -8.00 23.72
C ASP A 464 11.01 -8.62 22.71
N THR A 465 11.51 -9.12 21.58
CA THR A 465 10.77 -9.93 20.61
C THR A 465 11.34 -11.35 20.52
N ARG A 466 10.53 -12.30 20.03
CA ARG A 466 10.95 -13.63 19.62
C ARG A 466 10.65 -13.81 18.15
N LYS A 467 11.54 -14.49 17.44
CA LYS A 467 11.34 -14.87 16.03
C LYS A 467 10.86 -16.31 15.97
N LEU A 468 9.78 -16.53 15.26
CA LEU A 468 9.27 -17.86 14.95
C LEU A 468 9.44 -18.06 13.44
N ILE A 469 10.16 -19.09 13.07
CA ILE A 469 10.34 -19.50 11.69
C ILE A 469 9.39 -20.68 11.46
N PRO A 470 8.29 -20.49 10.69
CA PRO A 470 7.34 -21.56 10.40
C PRO A 470 8.02 -22.73 9.68
N LYS A 471 7.73 -23.95 10.09
CA LYS A 471 8.22 -25.17 9.43
C LYS A 471 7.55 -25.39 8.07
N TYR A 472 6.35 -24.86 7.88
CA TYR A 472 5.65 -24.82 6.59
C TYR A 472 5.79 -23.41 5.98
N GLU A 473 6.50 -23.32 4.87
CA GLU A 473 6.82 -22.04 4.21
C GLU A 473 5.69 -21.57 3.30
N ASP A 474 4.71 -20.88 3.88
CA ASP A 474 3.68 -20.14 3.13
C ASP A 474 3.35 -18.84 3.86
N PRO A 475 3.30 -17.68 3.17
CA PRO A 475 3.06 -16.39 3.81
C PRO A 475 1.66 -16.26 4.40
N HIS A 476 0.64 -16.89 3.82
CA HIS A 476 -0.74 -16.83 4.33
C HIS A 476 -0.90 -17.73 5.55
N VAL A 477 -0.28 -18.90 5.52
CA VAL A 477 -0.21 -19.80 6.70
C VAL A 477 0.51 -19.11 7.86
N ALA A 478 1.62 -18.45 7.61
CA ALA A 478 2.35 -17.68 8.63
C ALA A 478 1.51 -16.54 9.23
N LYS A 479 0.73 -15.83 8.41
CA LYS A 479 -0.22 -14.80 8.89
C LYS A 479 -1.33 -15.42 9.75
N PHE A 480 -1.86 -16.58 9.36
CA PHE A 480 -2.85 -17.30 10.15
C PHE A 480 -2.29 -17.68 11.53
N ILE A 481 -1.10 -18.28 11.57
CA ILE A 481 -0.40 -18.63 12.83
C ILE A 481 -0.18 -17.36 13.69
N SER A 482 0.28 -16.27 13.09
CA SER A 482 0.49 -14.98 13.77
C SER A 482 -0.81 -14.46 14.40
N PHE A 483 -1.93 -14.55 13.69
CA PHE A 483 -3.24 -14.19 14.20
C PHE A 483 -3.65 -15.06 15.39
N MET A 484 -3.49 -16.37 15.30
CA MET A 484 -3.84 -17.31 16.40
C MET A 484 -2.98 -17.09 17.65
N ILE A 485 -1.72 -16.70 17.49
CA ILE A 485 -0.87 -16.30 18.63
C ILE A 485 -1.39 -15.01 19.26
N SER A 486 -1.64 -13.98 18.44
CA SER A 486 -2.14 -12.67 18.90
C SER A 486 -3.51 -12.76 19.59
N SER A 487 -4.37 -13.70 19.17
CA SER A 487 -5.69 -13.92 19.79
C SER A 487 -5.61 -14.35 21.27
N GLN A 488 -4.43 -14.81 21.71
CA GLN A 488 -4.21 -15.22 23.09
C GLN A 488 -3.48 -14.18 23.94
N LYS A 489 -3.25 -12.97 23.41
CA LYS A 489 -2.47 -11.92 24.09
C LYS A 489 -3.02 -11.53 25.47
N GLU A 490 -4.32 -11.60 25.69
CA GLU A 490 -4.97 -11.28 26.96
C GLU A 490 -4.53 -12.18 28.13
N LYS A 491 -3.94 -13.36 27.83
CA LYS A 491 -3.35 -14.25 28.84
C LYS A 491 -2.04 -13.71 29.41
N TYR A 492 -1.45 -12.70 28.79
CA TYR A 492 -0.12 -12.18 29.09
C TYR A 492 -0.16 -10.73 29.47
N GLY A 493 0.86 -10.28 30.19
CA GLY A 493 0.99 -8.91 30.64
C GLY A 493 2.40 -8.65 31.21
N TYR A 494 2.58 -7.48 31.79
CA TYR A 494 3.89 -7.07 32.34
C TYR A 494 4.41 -8.06 33.39
N GLY A 495 3.55 -8.55 34.28
CA GLY A 495 3.89 -9.56 35.29
C GLY A 495 3.96 -11.00 34.78
N TYR A 496 3.41 -11.28 33.60
CA TYR A 496 3.36 -12.60 33.00
C TYR A 496 3.79 -12.58 31.53
N LYS A 497 5.10 -12.38 31.33
CA LYS A 497 5.74 -12.19 30.02
C LYS A 497 5.74 -13.46 29.18
N MET A 498 5.60 -13.33 27.86
CA MET A 498 5.69 -14.43 26.88
C MET A 498 7.17 -14.76 26.56
N GLY A 499 7.92 -15.24 27.55
CA GLY A 499 9.32 -15.66 27.38
C GLY A 499 9.45 -16.96 26.56
N THR A 500 10.66 -17.27 26.09
CA THR A 500 10.93 -18.44 25.19
C THR A 500 10.38 -19.75 25.74
N ALA A 501 10.58 -20.06 27.03
CA ALA A 501 10.11 -21.30 27.63
C ALA A 501 8.57 -21.40 27.70
N ARG A 502 7.87 -20.27 27.91
CA ARG A 502 6.41 -20.22 27.87
C ARG A 502 5.90 -20.34 26.44
N LEU A 503 6.54 -19.64 25.51
CA LEU A 503 6.18 -19.65 24.10
C LEU A 503 6.30 -21.07 23.49
N LYS A 504 7.32 -21.81 23.86
CA LYS A 504 7.46 -23.23 23.47
C LYS A 504 6.28 -24.07 23.91
N ARG A 505 5.86 -23.92 25.16
CA ARG A 505 4.73 -24.65 25.75
C ARG A 505 3.36 -24.01 25.48
N GLN A 506 3.32 -22.90 24.74
CA GLN A 506 2.08 -22.27 24.32
C GLN A 506 1.43 -23.13 23.24
N LYS A 507 0.17 -23.49 23.48
CA LYS A 507 -0.66 -24.15 22.48
C LYS A 507 -1.49 -23.11 21.74
N ILE A 508 -1.68 -23.33 20.46
CA ILE A 508 -2.64 -22.63 19.63
C ILE A 508 -3.55 -23.64 18.95
N LEU A 509 -4.81 -23.24 18.71
CA LEU A 509 -5.74 -24.03 17.93
C LEU A 509 -5.43 -23.84 16.44
N LEU A 510 -5.30 -24.93 15.70
CA LEU A 510 -5.18 -24.91 14.25
C LEU A 510 -6.23 -25.82 13.62
N PRO A 511 -6.70 -25.48 12.40
CA PRO A 511 -7.60 -26.35 11.65
C PRO A 511 -6.91 -27.66 11.27
N ILE A 512 -7.66 -28.75 11.31
CA ILE A 512 -7.16 -30.09 10.96
C ILE A 512 -7.96 -30.74 9.85
N ASN A 513 -7.32 -31.68 9.16
CA ASN A 513 -7.95 -32.62 8.24
C ASN A 513 -8.60 -33.79 9.03
N GLU A 514 -9.29 -34.69 8.33
CA GLU A 514 -9.89 -35.89 8.93
C GLU A 514 -8.87 -36.85 9.57
N ASP A 515 -7.64 -36.83 9.06
CA ASP A 515 -6.50 -37.63 9.60
C ASP A 515 -5.78 -36.95 10.78
N GLU A 516 -6.37 -35.89 11.31
CA GLU A 516 -5.83 -35.01 12.38
C GLU A 516 -4.53 -34.27 12.02
N SER A 517 -4.07 -34.30 10.79
CA SER A 517 -2.97 -33.45 10.31
C SER A 517 -3.42 -31.98 10.19
N ILE A 518 -2.45 -31.05 10.27
CA ILE A 518 -2.75 -29.60 10.13
C ILE A 518 -3.26 -29.32 8.71
N ASN A 519 -4.40 -28.64 8.60
CA ASN A 519 -4.98 -28.24 7.32
C ASN A 519 -4.42 -26.90 6.85
N TYR A 520 -3.18 -26.94 6.32
CA TYR A 520 -2.50 -25.74 5.78
C TYR A 520 -3.26 -25.09 4.63
N GLU A 521 -3.96 -25.89 3.81
CA GLU A 521 -4.75 -25.40 2.69
C GLU A 521 -5.93 -24.54 3.17
N PHE A 522 -6.63 -24.97 4.21
CA PHE A 522 -7.67 -24.17 4.84
C PHE A 522 -7.13 -22.82 5.33
N MET A 523 -6.00 -22.84 6.07
CA MET A 523 -5.37 -21.64 6.61
C MET A 523 -4.99 -20.66 5.51
N LYS A 524 -4.39 -21.14 4.43
CA LYS A 524 -4.02 -20.38 3.25
C LYS A 524 -5.24 -19.72 2.60
N LYS A 525 -6.27 -20.51 2.27
CA LYS A 525 -7.49 -20.01 1.62
C LYS A 525 -8.24 -19.01 2.48
N TYR A 526 -8.37 -19.27 3.76
CA TYR A 526 -8.99 -18.35 4.70
C TYR A 526 -8.34 -16.96 4.65
N ILE A 527 -7.01 -16.91 4.77
CA ILE A 527 -6.29 -15.63 4.75
C ILE A 527 -6.39 -14.92 3.40
N ILE A 528 -6.28 -15.65 2.28
CA ILE A 528 -6.45 -15.06 0.94
C ILE A 528 -7.82 -14.41 0.80
N ILE A 529 -8.88 -15.10 1.23
CA ILE A 529 -10.26 -14.58 1.18
C ILE A 529 -10.39 -13.30 2.00
N GLN A 530 -9.88 -13.30 3.25
CA GLN A 530 -9.93 -12.12 4.12
C GLN A 530 -9.12 -10.93 3.55
N GLU A 531 -7.97 -11.19 2.94
CA GLU A 531 -7.18 -10.14 2.28
C GLU A 531 -7.92 -9.56 1.06
N ILE A 532 -8.55 -10.39 0.24
CA ILE A 532 -9.34 -9.94 -0.92
C ILE A 532 -10.48 -9.01 -0.45
N ILE A 533 -11.23 -9.42 0.56
CA ILE A 533 -12.34 -8.63 1.11
C ILE A 533 -11.85 -7.28 1.66
N SER A 534 -10.74 -7.29 2.38
CA SER A 534 -10.13 -6.07 2.93
C SER A 534 -9.61 -5.13 1.85
N ILE A 535 -8.93 -5.67 0.83
CA ILE A 535 -8.41 -4.89 -0.30
C ILE A 535 -9.55 -4.26 -1.11
N TYR A 536 -10.64 -5.01 -1.32
CA TYR A 536 -11.82 -4.48 -2.01
C TYR A 536 -12.37 -3.24 -1.30
N SER A 537 -12.51 -3.28 0.02
CA SER A 537 -12.97 -2.14 0.83
C SER A 537 -12.03 -0.92 0.71
N ILE A 538 -10.72 -1.14 0.65
CA ILE A 538 -9.73 -0.08 0.45
C ILE A 538 -9.88 0.54 -0.95
N LEU A 539 -9.99 -0.29 -1.99
CA LEU A 539 -10.15 0.19 -3.36
C LEU A 539 -11.46 0.96 -3.56
N ASP A 540 -12.54 0.50 -2.96
CA ASP A 540 -13.85 1.19 -2.98
C ASP A 540 -13.73 2.58 -2.37
N TYR A 541 -13.10 2.70 -1.20
CA TYR A 541 -12.84 4.00 -0.57
C TYR A 541 -12.06 4.96 -1.47
N TYR A 542 -10.93 4.51 -2.06
CA TYR A 542 -10.09 5.38 -2.90
C TYR A 542 -10.71 5.75 -4.25
N LYS A 543 -11.66 4.95 -4.77
CA LYS A 543 -12.36 5.24 -6.02
C LYS A 543 -13.55 6.18 -5.83
N GLN A 544 -14.13 6.23 -4.64
CA GLN A 544 -15.25 7.12 -4.33
C GLN A 544 -14.80 8.52 -3.87
N ASN A 545 -13.56 8.69 -3.44
CA ASN A 545 -12.97 9.94 -2.93
C ASN A 545 -11.83 10.45 -3.83
#